data_a3e345214280184c4e23209312ec0bac
#
_entry.id   a3e345214280184c4e23209312ec0bac
#
_cell.length_a   1.000
_cell.length_b   1.000
_cell.length_c   1.000
_cell.angle_alpha   90.00
_cell.angle_beta   90.00
_cell.angle_gamma   90.00
#
_symmetry.space_group_name_H-M   'P 1'
#
loop_
_entity.id
_entity.type
_entity.pdbx_description
1 polymer ?
#
loop_
_entity_poly.entity_id
_entity_poly.type
_entity_poly.pdbx_seq_one_letter_code
_entity_poly.pdbx_strand_id
1 'polypeptide(L)'
;LSDIALSGPGTVEDTLESLEGLVRQHRALLSARSPEGVTSFSQAAKEFFLWMRERRNRQAPVTGLSSFDTVVGGFEPGTVFTLAARPGGGKTDFAINLALRLAKRGARVLYFTLEMTNVQIMRRVASYATKINSLLIRDDAISARQEEKIKLLLEKVMEGDRLGFVEEPHVSLGQVARYIDLWKPQVVIIDHIGLMKRPKAANEYKALGEVSNRLKELAIRKKISILQLSQMNRQIESRKGGAPNLSDLRESGDLEQDSDIVAFLIPEKQEGAKVSGDGYLDATLQFSKIREGDQGARLRFKWQPQYHTFTEVEQRQRDAAPETRGAWDVKNTYCPRSGHPPERRDGL
;
A
#
# COMPACT_ATOMS: atom_id res chain seq x y z
N LEU A 1 -17.85 -1.13 -40.56
CA LEU A 1 -16.92 -1.28 -41.72
C LEU A 1 -17.42 -2.33 -42.72
N SER A 2 -18.20 -3.34 -42.32
CA SER A 2 -18.79 -4.35 -43.25
C SER A 2 -19.92 -3.82 -44.12
N ASP A 3 -20.65 -2.79 -43.69
CA ASP A 3 -21.81 -2.25 -44.39
C ASP A 3 -21.46 -1.22 -45.49
N ILE A 4 -20.24 -0.67 -45.45
CA ILE A 4 -19.74 0.30 -46.45
C ILE A 4 -19.24 -0.39 -47.70
N ALA A 5 -18.88 -1.68 -47.62
CA ALA A 5 -18.35 -2.44 -48.77
C ALA A 5 -19.41 -3.00 -49.76
N LEU A 6 -20.72 -2.81 -49.49
CA LEU A 6 -21.81 -3.43 -50.24
C LEU A 6 -22.70 -2.45 -51.03
N SER A 7 -22.46 -1.15 -50.98
CA SER A 7 -23.20 -0.17 -51.81
C SER A 7 -22.34 0.32 -52.96
N GLY A 8 -22.60 -0.24 -54.14
CA GLY A 8 -22.28 0.15 -55.53
C GLY A 8 -21.08 1.09 -55.84
N PRO A 9 -20.75 1.33 -57.12
CA PRO A 9 -19.55 2.05 -57.52
C PRO A 9 -19.68 3.55 -57.23
N GLY A 10 -19.41 3.93 -55.93
CA GLY A 10 -19.10 5.29 -55.58
C GLY A 10 -17.63 5.59 -55.89
N THR A 11 -17.33 6.84 -56.23
CA THR A 11 -15.97 7.28 -56.45
C THR A 11 -15.16 7.16 -55.14
N VAL A 12 -13.85 7.09 -55.21
CA VAL A 12 -12.97 7.09 -54.03
C VAL A 12 -13.25 8.31 -53.16
N GLU A 13 -13.65 9.44 -53.79
CA GLU A 13 -14.07 10.67 -53.10
C GLU A 13 -15.36 10.47 -52.28
N ASP A 14 -16.38 9.77 -52.79
CA ASP A 14 -17.61 9.49 -52.03
C ASP A 14 -17.34 8.60 -50.80
N THR A 15 -16.42 7.68 -50.93
CA THR A 15 -16.00 6.80 -49.83
C THR A 15 -15.21 7.58 -48.75
N LEU A 16 -14.35 8.51 -49.16
CA LEU A 16 -13.61 9.40 -48.28
C LEU A 16 -14.54 10.36 -47.51
N GLU A 17 -15.51 10.95 -48.22
CA GLU A 17 -16.50 11.84 -47.60
C GLU A 17 -17.39 11.10 -46.59
N SER A 18 -17.77 9.86 -46.86
CA SER A 18 -18.52 9.00 -45.96
C SER A 18 -17.67 8.63 -44.70
N LEU A 19 -16.38 8.33 -44.89
CA LEU A 19 -15.45 8.07 -43.79
C LEU A 19 -15.20 9.31 -42.96
N GLU A 20 -15.05 10.48 -43.56
CA GLU A 20 -14.92 11.75 -42.82
C GLU A 20 -16.20 12.10 -42.06
N GLY A 21 -17.38 11.81 -42.62
CA GLY A 21 -18.68 11.94 -41.95
C GLY A 21 -18.76 11.05 -40.71
N LEU A 22 -18.39 9.79 -40.83
CA LEU A 22 -18.32 8.82 -39.72
C LEU A 22 -17.31 9.24 -38.64
N VAL A 23 -16.14 9.72 -39.04
CA VAL A 23 -15.12 10.23 -38.12
C VAL A 23 -15.63 11.49 -37.41
N ARG A 24 -16.32 12.41 -38.12
CA ARG A 24 -16.95 13.59 -37.49
C ARG A 24 -18.06 13.20 -36.51
N GLN A 25 -18.90 12.25 -36.88
CA GLN A 25 -19.99 11.76 -36.05
C GLN A 25 -19.44 11.04 -34.77
N HIS A 26 -18.38 10.25 -34.93
CA HIS A 26 -17.67 9.63 -33.79
C HIS A 26 -16.94 10.65 -32.95
N ARG A 27 -16.33 11.67 -33.53
CA ARG A 27 -15.75 12.80 -32.78
C ARG A 27 -16.81 13.59 -32.04
N ALA A 28 -17.99 13.83 -32.62
CA ALA A 28 -19.11 14.49 -31.92
C ALA A 28 -19.66 13.64 -30.78
N LEU A 29 -19.74 12.30 -30.94
CA LEU A 29 -20.10 11.38 -29.88
C LEU A 29 -19.00 11.28 -28.78
N LEU A 30 -17.73 11.46 -29.17
CA LEU A 30 -16.60 11.52 -28.24
C LEU A 30 -16.47 12.88 -27.56
N SER A 31 -16.87 13.98 -28.26
CA SER A 31 -16.90 15.36 -27.69
C SER A 31 -18.11 15.62 -26.81
N ALA A 32 -19.18 14.82 -26.90
CA ALA A 32 -20.25 14.76 -25.91
C ALA A 32 -19.81 14.10 -24.59
N ARG A 33 -18.54 13.65 -24.51
CA ARG A 33 -17.91 13.28 -23.23
C ARG A 33 -17.71 14.56 -22.40
N SER A 34 -18.00 14.43 -21.12
CA SER A 34 -17.65 15.41 -20.06
C SER A 34 -16.28 16.05 -20.34
N PRO A 35 -16.07 17.33 -20.01
CA PRO A 35 -14.77 17.99 -20.16
C PRO A 35 -13.65 17.06 -19.70
N GLU A 36 -12.51 17.07 -20.39
CA GLU A 36 -11.38 16.19 -20.05
C GLU A 36 -11.14 16.27 -18.53
N GLY A 37 -11.16 15.11 -17.85
CA GLY A 37 -11.00 15.00 -16.40
C GLY A 37 -12.28 15.01 -15.57
N VAL A 38 -13.48 15.25 -16.15
CA VAL A 38 -14.75 15.18 -15.40
C VAL A 38 -15.43 13.83 -15.67
N THR A 39 -15.61 13.02 -14.62
CA THR A 39 -16.41 11.79 -14.67
C THR A 39 -17.82 12.09 -14.18
N SER A 40 -18.85 11.79 -14.99
CA SER A 40 -20.24 11.95 -14.58
C SER A 40 -20.60 10.98 -13.44
N PHE A 41 -21.59 11.36 -12.60
CA PHE A 41 -22.06 10.46 -11.53
C PHE A 41 -22.46 9.08 -12.06
N SER A 42 -23.17 9.03 -13.18
CA SER A 42 -23.58 7.75 -13.79
C SER A 42 -22.40 6.90 -14.23
N GLN A 43 -21.33 7.52 -14.73
CA GLN A 43 -20.09 6.82 -15.09
C GLN A 43 -19.36 6.35 -13.83
N ALA A 44 -19.21 7.19 -12.81
CA ALA A 44 -18.62 6.83 -11.54
C ALA A 44 -19.38 5.68 -10.86
N ALA A 45 -20.74 5.71 -10.91
CA ALA A 45 -21.56 4.64 -10.38
C ALA A 45 -21.36 3.32 -11.13
N LYS A 46 -21.24 3.34 -12.47
CA LYS A 46 -20.92 2.14 -13.26
C LYS A 46 -19.56 1.57 -12.88
N GLU A 47 -18.55 2.42 -12.75
CA GLU A 47 -17.20 2.02 -12.33
C GLU A 47 -17.22 1.43 -10.91
N PHE A 48 -18.00 2.01 -9.99
CA PHE A 48 -18.19 1.49 -8.64
C PHE A 48 -18.86 0.10 -8.63
N PHE A 49 -19.92 -0.11 -9.43
CA PHE A 49 -20.58 -1.42 -9.53
C PHE A 49 -19.65 -2.47 -10.17
N LEU A 50 -18.87 -2.09 -11.18
CA LEU A 50 -17.84 -2.97 -11.75
C LEU A 50 -16.78 -3.32 -10.71
N TRP A 51 -16.29 -2.34 -9.95
CA TRP A 51 -15.35 -2.54 -8.85
C TRP A 51 -15.92 -3.48 -7.78
N MET A 52 -17.18 -3.27 -7.34
CA MET A 52 -17.85 -4.17 -6.38
C MET A 52 -17.91 -5.62 -6.89
N ARG A 53 -18.18 -5.81 -8.17
CA ARG A 53 -18.26 -7.13 -8.81
C ARG A 53 -16.87 -7.76 -8.94
N GLU A 54 -15.87 -6.97 -9.33
CA GLU A 54 -14.48 -7.43 -9.46
C GLU A 54 -13.82 -7.66 -8.11
N ARG A 55 -14.15 -6.89 -7.06
CA ARG A 55 -13.64 -7.08 -5.70
C ARG A 55 -13.96 -8.46 -5.15
N ARG A 56 -15.07 -9.06 -5.53
CA ARG A 56 -15.40 -10.47 -5.18
C ARG A 56 -14.41 -11.46 -5.80
N ASN A 57 -13.80 -11.11 -6.93
CA ASN A 57 -12.88 -11.95 -7.69
C ASN A 57 -11.42 -11.52 -7.59
N ARG A 58 -11.16 -10.26 -7.25
CA ARG A 58 -9.82 -9.66 -7.10
C ARG A 58 -9.72 -8.99 -5.74
N GLN A 59 -9.42 -9.79 -4.73
CA GLN A 59 -9.11 -9.23 -3.41
C GLN A 59 -7.82 -8.39 -3.50
N ALA A 60 -7.78 -7.27 -2.77
CA ALA A 60 -6.55 -6.52 -2.57
C ALA A 60 -5.46 -7.47 -2.05
N PRO A 61 -4.18 -7.29 -2.44
CA PRO A 61 -3.10 -8.12 -1.92
C PRO A 61 -3.10 -8.14 -0.38
N VAL A 62 -3.11 -9.33 0.19
CA VAL A 62 -3.10 -9.56 1.65
C VAL A 62 -1.85 -10.30 2.08
N THR A 63 -1.41 -10.08 3.31
CA THR A 63 -0.18 -10.65 3.85
C THR A 63 -0.36 -12.06 4.42
N GLY A 64 -1.57 -12.39 4.87
CA GLY A 64 -1.88 -13.58 5.63
C GLY A 64 -1.47 -13.50 7.11
N LEU A 65 -1.23 -12.29 7.59
CA LEU A 65 -1.24 -11.96 9.00
C LEU A 65 -2.67 -11.56 9.33
N SER A 66 -3.38 -12.39 10.06
CA SER A 66 -4.85 -12.28 10.20
C SER A 66 -5.29 -10.96 10.79
N SER A 67 -4.71 -10.56 11.93
CA SER A 67 -5.06 -9.30 12.58
C SER A 67 -4.59 -8.09 11.78
N PHE A 68 -3.41 -8.19 11.13
CA PHE A 68 -2.90 -7.12 10.26
C PHE A 68 -3.82 -6.90 9.07
N ASP A 69 -4.18 -7.96 8.35
CA ASP A 69 -5.04 -7.87 7.17
C ASP A 69 -6.46 -7.40 7.55
N THR A 70 -6.95 -7.75 8.75
CA THR A 70 -8.24 -7.24 9.26
C THR A 70 -8.20 -5.74 9.50
N VAL A 71 -7.11 -5.21 10.07
CA VAL A 71 -6.96 -3.78 10.38
C VAL A 71 -6.69 -2.97 9.11
N VAL A 72 -5.83 -3.47 8.23
CA VAL A 72 -5.39 -2.76 7.01
C VAL A 72 -6.40 -2.89 5.87
N GLY A 73 -7.16 -3.99 5.82
CA GLY A 73 -8.08 -4.30 4.70
C GLY A 73 -7.40 -4.81 3.44
N GLY A 74 -6.05 -5.00 3.47
CA GLY A 74 -5.22 -5.32 2.32
C GLY A 74 -4.55 -4.10 1.69
N PHE A 75 -3.69 -4.34 0.70
CA PHE A 75 -2.96 -3.30 -0.03
C PHE A 75 -3.79 -2.82 -1.23
N GLU A 76 -4.77 -1.95 -0.97
CA GLU A 76 -5.67 -1.46 -2.02
C GLU A 76 -4.96 -0.56 -3.03
N PRO A 77 -5.30 -0.65 -4.33
CA PRO A 77 -4.76 0.23 -5.36
C PRO A 77 -5.06 1.70 -5.08
N GLY A 78 -4.07 2.56 -5.26
CA GLY A 78 -4.18 3.99 -5.02
C GLY A 78 -3.90 4.40 -3.58
N THR A 79 -3.52 3.46 -2.69
CA THR A 79 -3.24 3.75 -1.28
C THR A 79 -1.75 3.93 -1.00
N VAL A 80 -1.44 4.76 -0.01
CA VAL A 80 -0.10 4.92 0.56
C VAL A 80 -0.15 4.55 2.03
N PHE A 81 0.69 3.59 2.41
CA PHE A 81 0.90 3.17 3.77
C PHE A 81 2.28 3.64 4.25
N THR A 82 2.35 4.45 5.29
CA THR A 82 3.59 4.86 5.95
C THR A 82 3.85 3.99 7.17
N LEU A 83 4.94 3.24 7.13
CA LEU A 83 5.46 2.49 8.27
C LEU A 83 6.68 3.22 8.84
N ALA A 84 6.56 3.70 10.07
CA ALA A 84 7.63 4.39 10.75
C ALA A 84 8.19 3.57 11.90
N ALA A 85 9.51 3.68 12.11
CA ALA A 85 10.18 3.09 13.26
C ALA A 85 11.43 3.92 13.63
N ARG A 86 11.93 3.70 14.84
CA ARG A 86 13.25 4.20 15.25
C ARG A 86 14.35 3.47 14.47
N PRO A 87 15.53 4.09 14.32
CA PRO A 87 16.72 3.37 13.84
C PRO A 87 16.94 2.09 14.64
N GLY A 88 17.15 0.96 13.95
CA GLY A 88 17.29 -0.35 14.58
C GLY A 88 15.99 -0.94 15.16
N GLY A 89 14.82 -0.34 14.90
CA GLY A 89 13.51 -0.83 15.34
C GLY A 89 12.90 -1.94 14.47
N GLY A 90 13.65 -2.55 13.56
CA GLY A 90 13.17 -3.68 12.75
C GLY A 90 12.30 -3.32 11.54
N LYS A 91 12.24 -2.04 11.15
CA LYS A 91 11.45 -1.52 10.03
C LYS A 91 11.66 -2.30 8.73
N THR A 92 12.92 -2.43 8.30
CA THR A 92 13.32 -3.18 7.11
C THR A 92 12.96 -4.67 7.23
N ASP A 93 13.16 -5.28 8.39
CA ASP A 93 12.80 -6.69 8.62
C ASP A 93 11.30 -6.90 8.49
N PHE A 94 10.49 -5.99 9.08
CA PHE A 94 9.04 -6.06 8.96
C PHE A 94 8.58 -5.89 7.51
N ALA A 95 9.16 -4.94 6.78
CA ALA A 95 8.84 -4.72 5.37
C ALA A 95 9.22 -5.92 4.47
N ILE A 96 10.38 -6.56 4.71
CA ILE A 96 10.78 -7.80 4.03
C ILE A 96 9.78 -8.92 4.34
N ASN A 97 9.33 -9.05 5.60
CA ASN A 97 8.32 -10.06 5.97
C ASN A 97 7.01 -9.83 5.21
N LEU A 98 6.55 -8.59 5.10
CA LEU A 98 5.36 -8.26 4.32
C LEU A 98 5.56 -8.57 2.83
N ALA A 99 6.71 -8.16 2.25
CA ALA A 99 7.03 -8.40 0.84
C ALA A 99 6.99 -9.89 0.48
N LEU A 100 7.66 -10.73 1.28
CA LEU A 100 7.71 -12.18 1.08
C LEU A 100 6.32 -12.83 1.21
N ARG A 101 5.52 -12.40 2.19
CA ARG A 101 4.16 -12.89 2.40
C ARG A 101 3.23 -12.52 1.25
N LEU A 102 3.29 -11.27 0.79
CA LEU A 102 2.53 -10.77 -0.37
C LEU A 102 2.90 -11.56 -1.63
N ALA A 103 4.20 -11.70 -1.92
CA ALA A 103 4.69 -12.44 -3.08
C ALA A 103 4.26 -13.92 -3.05
N LYS A 104 4.38 -14.58 -1.89
CA LYS A 104 3.91 -15.96 -1.68
C LYS A 104 2.41 -16.13 -1.95
N ARG A 105 1.61 -15.08 -1.73
CA ARG A 105 0.16 -15.06 -1.99
C ARG A 105 -0.20 -14.61 -3.41
N GLY A 106 0.80 -14.45 -4.26
CA GLY A 106 0.61 -14.19 -5.68
C GLY A 106 0.67 -12.72 -6.07
N ALA A 107 0.87 -11.78 -5.14
CA ALA A 107 1.04 -10.39 -5.47
C ALA A 107 2.41 -10.12 -6.11
N ARG A 108 2.45 -9.26 -7.14
CA ARG A 108 3.71 -8.74 -7.68
C ARG A 108 4.18 -7.58 -6.83
N VAL A 109 5.35 -7.72 -6.20
CA VAL A 109 5.95 -6.74 -5.30
C VAL A 109 7.24 -6.21 -5.89
N LEU A 110 7.43 -4.89 -5.84
CA LEU A 110 8.69 -4.23 -6.20
C LEU A 110 9.26 -3.53 -4.97
N TYR A 111 10.45 -3.93 -4.56
CA TYR A 111 11.12 -3.43 -3.35
C TYR A 111 12.31 -2.54 -3.73
N PHE A 112 12.24 -1.26 -3.39
CA PHE A 112 13.36 -0.33 -3.51
C PHE A 112 14.20 -0.36 -2.24
N THR A 113 15.42 -0.88 -2.33
CA THR A 113 16.39 -0.87 -1.25
C THR A 113 17.38 0.28 -1.47
N LEU A 114 17.15 1.38 -0.73
CA LEU A 114 17.93 2.62 -0.89
C LEU A 114 19.05 2.74 0.14
N GLU A 115 18.97 1.97 1.23
CA GLU A 115 19.95 1.97 2.33
C GLU A 115 20.86 0.75 2.31
N MET A 116 20.40 -0.35 1.73
CA MET A 116 21.09 -1.64 1.78
C MET A 116 21.31 -2.22 0.39
N THR A 117 22.38 -3.02 0.24
CA THR A 117 22.61 -3.77 -1.00
C THR A 117 21.67 -4.97 -1.12
N ASN A 118 21.46 -5.44 -2.36
CA ASN A 118 20.68 -6.66 -2.63
C ASN A 118 21.23 -7.85 -1.84
N VAL A 119 22.56 -7.99 -1.73
CA VAL A 119 23.20 -9.08 -0.95
C VAL A 119 22.80 -8.99 0.53
N GLN A 120 22.75 -7.80 1.10
CA GLN A 120 22.33 -7.58 2.50
C GLN A 120 20.85 -7.92 2.69
N ILE A 121 19.99 -7.56 1.74
CA ILE A 121 18.57 -7.94 1.75
C ILE A 121 18.40 -9.44 1.62
N MET A 122 19.10 -10.07 0.65
CA MET A 122 19.01 -11.51 0.43
C MET A 122 19.52 -12.33 1.62
N ARG A 123 20.51 -11.85 2.36
CA ARG A 123 20.94 -12.47 3.63
C ARG A 123 19.81 -12.47 4.67
N ARG A 124 19.04 -11.38 4.77
CA ARG A 124 17.86 -11.31 5.66
C ARG A 124 16.76 -12.28 5.18
N VAL A 125 16.51 -12.32 3.88
CA VAL A 125 15.54 -13.25 3.26
C VAL A 125 15.94 -14.69 3.54
N ALA A 126 17.22 -15.05 3.35
CA ALA A 126 17.75 -16.39 3.64
C ALA A 126 17.59 -16.75 5.12
N SER A 127 17.95 -15.84 6.01
CA SER A 127 17.80 -16.04 7.45
C SER A 127 16.32 -16.20 7.86
N TYR A 128 15.43 -15.38 7.31
CA TYR A 128 13.98 -15.48 7.51
C TYR A 128 13.43 -16.84 7.06
N ALA A 129 13.81 -17.30 5.86
CA ALA A 129 13.29 -18.52 5.27
C ALA A 129 13.81 -19.79 5.97
N THR A 130 15.08 -19.80 6.38
CA THR A 130 15.76 -20.98 6.91
C THR A 130 15.81 -21.07 8.42
N LYS A 131 15.60 -19.93 9.13
CA LYS A 131 15.86 -19.78 10.57
C LYS A 131 17.33 -20.08 10.93
N ILE A 132 18.24 -19.76 10.03
CA ILE A 132 19.68 -19.73 10.30
C ILE A 132 20.02 -18.29 10.72
N ASN A 133 20.78 -18.14 11.80
CA ASN A 133 21.19 -16.84 12.29
C ASN A 133 21.94 -16.06 11.20
N SER A 134 21.49 -14.84 10.92
CA SER A 134 22.04 -13.98 9.86
C SER A 134 23.53 -13.63 10.08
N LEU A 135 24.01 -13.64 11.32
CA LEU A 135 25.42 -13.43 11.64
C LEU A 135 26.25 -14.62 11.15
N LEU A 136 25.76 -15.86 11.30
CA LEU A 136 26.46 -17.05 10.79
C LEU A 136 26.57 -17.01 9.26
N ILE A 137 25.51 -16.55 8.58
CA ILE A 137 25.53 -16.37 7.11
C ILE A 137 26.52 -15.27 6.72
N ARG A 138 26.57 -14.18 7.49
CA ARG A 138 27.49 -13.07 7.25
C ARG A 138 28.96 -13.48 7.38
N ASP A 139 29.24 -14.24 8.43
CA ASP A 139 30.61 -14.57 8.85
C ASP A 139 31.12 -15.88 8.23
N ASP A 140 30.36 -16.41 7.23
CA ASP A 140 30.67 -17.70 6.55
C ASP A 140 30.83 -18.89 7.54
N ALA A 141 30.09 -18.82 8.65
CA ALA A 141 30.13 -19.83 9.71
C ALA A 141 28.96 -20.83 9.61
N ILE A 142 28.51 -21.09 8.38
CA ILE A 142 27.45 -22.06 8.08
C ILE A 142 28.05 -23.38 7.57
N SER A 143 27.39 -24.52 7.89
CA SER A 143 27.76 -25.81 7.34
C SER A 143 27.27 -25.97 5.90
N ALA A 144 27.89 -26.87 5.12
CA ALA A 144 27.44 -27.20 3.76
C ALA A 144 25.95 -27.61 3.72
N ARG A 145 25.44 -28.30 4.74
CA ARG A 145 24.02 -28.65 4.87
C ARG A 145 23.13 -27.42 5.04
N GLN A 146 23.59 -26.40 5.76
CA GLN A 146 22.86 -25.13 5.93
C GLN A 146 22.88 -24.31 4.65
N GLU A 147 24.00 -24.30 3.93
CA GLU A 147 24.13 -23.67 2.62
C GLU A 147 23.15 -24.28 1.62
N GLU A 148 23.09 -25.60 1.51
CA GLU A 148 22.15 -26.32 0.65
C GLU A 148 20.70 -26.03 1.04
N LYS A 149 20.40 -25.95 2.36
CA LYS A 149 19.07 -25.54 2.84
C LYS A 149 18.70 -24.12 2.40
N ILE A 150 19.64 -23.18 2.45
CA ILE A 150 19.43 -21.79 1.98
C ILE A 150 19.07 -21.82 0.50
N LYS A 151 19.87 -22.50 -0.32
CA LYS A 151 19.67 -22.60 -1.76
C LYS A 151 18.29 -23.14 -2.11
N LEU A 152 17.91 -24.30 -1.57
CA LEU A 152 16.62 -24.94 -1.81
C LEU A 152 15.42 -24.05 -1.40
N LEU A 153 15.53 -23.34 -0.26
CA LEU A 153 14.43 -22.48 0.20
C LEU A 153 14.35 -21.18 -0.58
N LEU A 154 15.47 -20.62 -1.02
CA LEU A 154 15.46 -19.45 -1.89
C LEU A 154 14.85 -19.78 -3.25
N GLU A 155 15.18 -20.95 -3.84
CA GLU A 155 14.56 -21.42 -5.08
C GLU A 155 13.03 -21.48 -4.96
N LYS A 156 12.49 -22.00 -3.84
CA LYS A 156 11.05 -22.01 -3.56
C LYS A 156 10.45 -20.62 -3.39
N VAL A 157 11.17 -19.67 -2.80
CA VAL A 157 10.72 -18.28 -2.69
C VAL A 157 10.69 -17.60 -4.06
N MET A 158 11.61 -18.01 -4.96
CA MET A 158 11.71 -17.51 -6.33
C MET A 158 10.66 -18.09 -7.27
N GLU A 159 9.95 -19.17 -6.89
CA GLU A 159 8.87 -19.72 -7.70
C GLU A 159 7.84 -18.65 -8.07
N GLY A 160 7.75 -18.33 -9.37
CA GLY A 160 6.84 -17.33 -9.92
C GLY A 160 7.38 -15.91 -10.04
N ASP A 161 8.63 -15.65 -9.61
CA ASP A 161 9.35 -14.35 -9.77
C ASP A 161 8.46 -13.11 -9.51
N ARG A 162 7.83 -13.10 -8.32
CA ARG A 162 6.84 -12.07 -7.95
C ARG A 162 7.41 -10.96 -7.06
N LEU A 163 8.67 -11.07 -6.63
CA LEU A 163 9.35 -10.09 -5.78
C LEU A 163 10.62 -9.61 -6.48
N GLY A 164 10.59 -8.37 -6.97
CA GLY A 164 11.74 -7.70 -7.57
C GLY A 164 12.39 -6.73 -6.59
N PHE A 165 13.71 -6.57 -6.71
CA PHE A 165 14.50 -5.62 -5.93
C PHE A 165 15.14 -4.59 -6.86
N VAL A 166 15.14 -3.32 -6.41
CA VAL A 166 15.85 -2.23 -7.07
C VAL A 166 16.86 -1.67 -6.07
N GLU A 167 18.14 -1.87 -6.34
CA GLU A 167 19.27 -1.30 -5.61
C GLU A 167 19.74 -0.06 -6.34
N GLU A 168 19.19 1.09 -5.98
CA GLU A 168 19.55 2.36 -6.62
C GLU A 168 19.54 3.49 -5.58
N PRO A 169 20.72 3.90 -5.07
CA PRO A 169 20.83 5.01 -4.14
C PRO A 169 20.26 6.29 -4.77
N HIS A 170 19.52 7.07 -3.98
CA HIS A 170 18.95 8.35 -4.42
C HIS A 170 18.04 8.28 -5.65
N VAL A 171 17.26 7.18 -5.77
CA VAL A 171 16.29 7.03 -6.85
C VAL A 171 15.35 8.23 -6.94
N SER A 172 15.13 8.72 -8.15
CA SER A 172 14.18 9.79 -8.43
C SER A 172 12.76 9.24 -8.65
N LEU A 173 11.73 10.08 -8.47
CA LEU A 173 10.33 9.71 -8.75
C LEU A 173 10.11 9.25 -10.20
N GLY A 174 10.83 9.86 -11.17
CA GLY A 174 10.77 9.44 -12.57
C GLY A 174 11.30 8.02 -12.78
N GLN A 175 12.39 7.67 -12.10
CA GLN A 175 12.95 6.31 -12.13
C GLN A 175 12.01 5.31 -11.45
N VAL A 176 11.43 5.66 -10.29
CA VAL A 176 10.41 4.83 -9.62
C VAL A 176 9.24 4.55 -10.58
N ALA A 177 8.71 5.58 -11.24
CA ALA A 177 7.63 5.42 -12.21
C ALA A 177 8.01 4.50 -13.38
N ARG A 178 9.25 4.63 -13.89
CA ARG A 178 9.78 3.76 -14.95
C ARG A 178 9.87 2.29 -14.50
N TYR A 179 10.40 2.03 -13.30
CA TYR A 179 10.47 0.66 -12.79
C TYR A 179 9.08 0.06 -12.55
N ILE A 180 8.11 0.86 -12.10
CA ILE A 180 6.70 0.44 -11.98
C ILE A 180 6.15 0.04 -13.36
N ASP A 181 6.41 0.82 -14.41
CA ASP A 181 5.92 0.52 -15.75
C ASP A 181 6.55 -0.76 -16.34
N LEU A 182 7.81 -1.02 -16.03
CA LEU A 182 8.52 -2.22 -16.48
C LEU A 182 8.09 -3.47 -15.72
N TRP A 183 8.03 -3.39 -14.38
CA TRP A 183 7.73 -4.54 -13.52
C TRP A 183 6.24 -4.81 -13.35
N LYS A 184 5.40 -3.76 -13.49
CA LYS A 184 3.93 -3.79 -13.28
C LYS A 184 3.55 -4.42 -11.92
N PRO A 185 4.06 -3.87 -10.80
CA PRO A 185 3.76 -4.37 -9.48
C PRO A 185 2.33 -4.03 -9.07
N GLN A 186 1.80 -4.77 -8.10
CA GLN A 186 0.59 -4.40 -7.35
C GLN A 186 0.95 -3.63 -6.08
N VAL A 187 2.11 -3.96 -5.49
CA VAL A 187 2.62 -3.31 -4.28
C VAL A 187 4.06 -2.87 -4.51
N VAL A 188 4.34 -1.62 -4.16
CA VAL A 188 5.70 -1.05 -4.16
C VAL A 188 6.13 -0.79 -2.73
N ILE A 189 7.35 -1.17 -2.36
CA ILE A 189 7.93 -0.89 -1.05
C ILE A 189 9.15 -0.01 -1.25
N ILE A 190 9.26 1.08 -0.48
CA ILE A 190 10.39 2.02 -0.56
C ILE A 190 11.08 2.09 0.81
N ASP A 191 12.30 1.58 0.89
CA ASP A 191 13.10 1.51 2.13
C ASP A 191 14.38 2.34 2.00
N HIS A 192 14.40 3.59 2.51
CA HIS A 192 13.30 4.39 3.01
C HIS A 192 13.20 5.71 2.24
N ILE A 193 12.02 6.32 2.30
CA ILE A 193 11.67 7.53 1.54
C ILE A 193 12.66 8.69 1.74
N GLY A 194 13.26 8.82 2.93
CA GLY A 194 14.24 9.87 3.23
C GLY A 194 15.52 9.83 2.38
N LEU A 195 15.81 8.71 1.70
CA LEU A 195 16.96 8.53 0.81
C LEU A 195 16.63 8.75 -0.67
N MET A 196 15.37 9.00 -1.01
CA MET A 196 15.00 9.33 -2.38
C MET A 196 15.60 10.69 -2.79
N LYS A 197 15.85 10.84 -4.10
CA LYS A 197 16.28 12.10 -4.66
C LYS A 197 15.19 13.15 -4.46
N ARG A 198 15.55 14.21 -3.74
CA ARG A 198 14.62 15.30 -3.41
C ARG A 198 14.59 16.34 -4.52
N PRO A 199 13.45 16.97 -4.80
CA PRO A 199 13.39 18.15 -5.65
C PRO A 199 14.13 19.31 -4.99
N LYS A 200 14.56 20.30 -5.78
CA LYS A 200 15.14 21.54 -5.26
C LYS A 200 14.04 22.33 -4.54
N ALA A 201 13.99 22.26 -3.24
CA ALA A 201 13.03 23.00 -2.41
C ALA A 201 13.77 23.93 -1.44
N ALA A 202 13.05 24.94 -0.92
CA ALA A 202 13.62 25.95 -0.02
C ALA A 202 14.07 25.37 1.34
N ASN A 203 13.57 24.20 1.70
CA ASN A 203 13.97 23.49 2.93
C ASN A 203 13.78 21.98 2.77
N GLU A 204 14.56 21.17 3.51
CA GLU A 204 14.54 19.70 3.44
C GLU A 204 13.19 19.10 3.82
N TYR A 205 12.43 19.73 4.73
CA TYR A 205 11.12 19.26 5.19
C TYR A 205 10.08 19.32 4.05
N LYS A 206 10.00 20.44 3.34
CA LYS A 206 9.12 20.60 2.18
C LYS A 206 9.49 19.64 1.04
N ALA A 207 10.79 19.38 0.87
CA ALA A 207 11.25 18.47 -0.17
C ALA A 207 10.79 17.02 0.05
N LEU A 208 10.75 16.54 1.30
CA LEU A 208 10.25 15.19 1.59
C LEU A 208 8.72 15.12 1.48
N GLY A 209 8.01 16.14 1.92
CA GLY A 209 6.56 16.26 1.71
C GLY A 209 6.19 16.20 0.24
N GLU A 210 6.93 16.93 -0.62
CA GLU A 210 6.71 16.88 -2.07
C GLU A 210 6.94 15.46 -2.64
N VAL A 211 7.95 14.73 -2.15
CA VAL A 211 8.16 13.31 -2.55
C VAL A 211 6.96 12.46 -2.15
N SER A 212 6.48 12.58 -0.90
CA SER A 212 5.32 11.82 -0.41
C SER A 212 4.06 12.11 -1.23
N ASN A 213 3.76 13.38 -1.47
CA ASN A 213 2.61 13.79 -2.27
C ASN A 213 2.65 13.19 -3.68
N ARG A 214 3.79 13.29 -4.35
CA ARG A 214 3.98 12.70 -5.69
C ARG A 214 3.92 11.17 -5.69
N LEU A 215 4.34 10.50 -4.61
CA LEU A 215 4.14 9.06 -4.47
C LEU A 215 2.65 8.72 -4.35
N LYS A 216 1.86 9.52 -3.63
CA LYS A 216 0.41 9.37 -3.57
C LYS A 216 -0.25 9.55 -4.93
N GLU A 217 0.13 10.59 -5.69
CA GLU A 217 -0.33 10.78 -7.07
C GLU A 217 0.04 9.59 -7.97
N LEU A 218 1.26 9.07 -7.82
CA LEU A 218 1.74 7.92 -8.57
C LEU A 218 0.94 6.65 -8.24
N ALA A 219 0.66 6.40 -6.94
CA ALA A 219 -0.16 5.29 -6.48
C ALA A 219 -1.55 5.30 -7.13
N ILE A 220 -2.22 6.46 -7.11
CA ILE A 220 -3.55 6.65 -7.72
C ILE A 220 -3.49 6.44 -9.25
N ARG A 221 -2.56 7.10 -9.92
CA ARG A 221 -2.44 7.05 -11.39
C ARG A 221 -2.09 5.66 -11.91
N LYS A 222 -1.20 4.95 -11.23
CA LYS A 222 -0.75 3.60 -11.62
C LYS A 222 -1.61 2.49 -11.03
N LYS A 223 -2.59 2.82 -10.17
CA LYS A 223 -3.47 1.86 -9.48
C LYS A 223 -2.68 0.79 -8.74
N ILE A 224 -1.69 1.22 -7.94
CA ILE A 224 -0.84 0.37 -7.11
C ILE A 224 -0.94 0.83 -5.65
N SER A 225 -0.56 -0.04 -4.71
CA SER A 225 -0.35 0.37 -3.32
C SER A 225 1.14 0.63 -3.06
N ILE A 226 1.44 1.67 -2.30
CA ILE A 226 2.83 2.00 -1.92
C ILE A 226 2.98 1.90 -0.42
N LEU A 227 3.91 1.04 0.04
CA LEU A 227 4.42 1.02 1.41
C LEU A 227 5.71 1.84 1.46
N GLN A 228 5.65 3.02 2.03
CA GLN A 228 6.83 3.84 2.27
C GLN A 228 7.32 3.72 3.70
N LEU A 229 8.62 3.46 3.87
CA LEU A 229 9.23 3.39 5.18
C LEU A 229 9.80 4.75 5.56
N SER A 230 9.60 5.15 6.82
CA SER A 230 10.10 6.42 7.37
C SER A 230 10.85 6.20 8.68
N GLN A 231 11.79 7.08 8.99
CA GLN A 231 12.45 7.08 10.29
C GLN A 231 11.76 8.05 11.24
N MET A 232 11.61 7.66 12.50
CA MET A 232 11.08 8.51 13.55
C MET A 232 12.14 9.49 14.07
N ASN A 233 11.70 10.67 14.51
CA ASN A 233 12.57 11.66 15.12
C ASN A 233 13.11 11.15 16.47
N ARG A 234 14.38 11.52 16.81
CA ARG A 234 15.00 11.17 18.09
C ARG A 234 14.36 11.88 19.30
N GLN A 235 13.64 12.98 19.10
CA GLN A 235 12.98 13.74 20.15
C GLN A 235 11.95 12.95 20.98
N ILE A 236 11.48 11.82 20.43
CA ILE A 236 10.60 10.89 21.16
C ILE A 236 11.27 10.32 22.43
N GLU A 237 12.62 10.28 22.45
CA GLU A 237 13.39 9.74 23.59
C GLU A 237 13.30 10.63 24.84
N SER A 238 13.04 11.92 24.66
CA SER A 238 12.89 12.87 25.77
C SER A 238 11.53 12.79 26.48
N ARG A 239 10.55 12.13 25.86
CA ARG A 239 9.22 11.93 26.45
C ARG A 239 9.19 10.65 27.26
N LYS A 240 9.28 10.74 28.59
CA LYS A 240 9.10 9.59 29.48
C LYS A 240 7.75 8.92 29.21
N GLY A 241 7.77 7.69 28.66
CA GLY A 241 6.59 6.84 28.50
C GLY A 241 5.59 7.25 27.41
N GLY A 242 5.92 8.20 26.52
CA GLY A 242 5.04 8.66 25.46
C GLY A 242 4.90 7.64 24.32
N ALA A 243 3.67 7.20 24.03
CA ALA A 243 3.40 6.47 22.79
C ALA A 243 3.74 7.38 21.58
N PRO A 244 4.30 6.80 20.49
CA PRO A 244 4.53 7.56 19.27
C PRO A 244 3.25 8.20 18.77
N ASN A 245 3.36 9.42 18.31
CA ASN A 245 2.27 10.15 17.68
C ASN A 245 2.70 10.65 16.30
N LEU A 246 1.75 11.20 15.53
CA LEU A 246 1.99 11.65 14.17
C LEU A 246 3.07 12.74 14.08
N SER A 247 3.24 13.58 15.12
CA SER A 247 4.29 14.62 15.15
C SER A 247 5.71 14.03 15.33
N ASP A 248 5.83 12.75 15.62
CA ASP A 248 7.13 12.06 15.78
C ASP A 248 7.64 11.49 14.45
N LEU A 249 6.83 11.52 13.38
CA LEU A 249 7.35 11.33 12.04
C LEU A 249 8.35 12.44 11.76
N ARG A 250 9.57 12.10 11.42
CA ARG A 250 10.58 13.07 11.01
C ARG A 250 10.06 13.82 9.79
N GLU A 251 9.87 15.16 9.89
CA GLU A 251 9.40 15.99 8.79
C GLU A 251 7.89 15.81 8.44
N SER A 252 7.00 15.79 9.44
CA SER A 252 5.82 14.93 9.53
C SER A 252 4.48 15.42 9.00
N GLY A 253 4.25 16.71 8.80
CA GLY A 253 2.90 17.19 8.44
C GLY A 253 2.39 16.64 7.12
N ASP A 254 3.25 16.64 6.10
CA ASP A 254 2.87 16.23 4.74
C ASP A 254 2.78 14.71 4.61
N LEU A 255 3.71 13.96 5.26
CA LEU A 255 3.67 12.49 5.27
C LEU A 255 2.37 11.94 5.89
N GLU A 256 1.89 12.60 6.95
CA GLU A 256 0.62 12.26 7.55
C GLU A 256 -0.56 12.52 6.60
N GLN A 257 -0.58 13.69 5.95
CA GLN A 257 -1.69 14.07 5.08
C GLN A 257 -1.81 13.17 3.86
N ASP A 258 -0.69 12.84 3.22
CA ASP A 258 -0.63 12.04 1.99
C ASP A 258 -0.89 10.54 2.23
N SER A 259 -0.63 10.04 3.45
CA SER A 259 -0.81 8.63 3.77
C SER A 259 -2.27 8.29 4.08
N ASP A 260 -2.74 7.16 3.56
CA ASP A 260 -4.04 6.61 3.93
C ASP A 260 -3.94 5.82 5.24
N ILE A 261 -2.77 5.21 5.49
CA ILE A 261 -2.45 4.46 6.70
C ILE A 261 -1.10 4.93 7.24
N VAL A 262 -1.02 5.17 8.55
CA VAL A 262 0.22 5.45 9.27
C VAL A 262 0.32 4.52 10.47
N ALA A 263 1.40 3.73 10.53
CA ALA A 263 1.69 2.85 11.65
C ALA A 263 3.12 3.02 12.16
N PHE A 264 3.26 2.86 13.46
CA PHE A 264 4.53 2.90 14.18
C PHE A 264 4.90 1.49 14.65
N LEU A 265 6.08 1.02 14.26
CA LEU A 265 6.65 -0.22 14.77
C LEU A 265 7.52 0.09 15.98
N ILE A 266 7.11 -0.43 17.13
CA ILE A 266 7.70 -0.13 18.44
C ILE A 266 8.17 -1.44 19.04
N PRO A 267 9.48 -1.79 18.98
CA PRO A 267 10.01 -2.90 19.74
C PRO A 267 10.04 -2.53 21.23
N GLU A 268 9.57 -3.42 22.07
CA GLU A 268 9.62 -3.26 23.51
C GLU A 268 11.06 -3.51 23.98
N LYS A 269 11.83 -2.43 24.11
CA LYS A 269 13.13 -2.48 24.77
C LYS A 269 12.87 -2.50 26.28
N GLN A 270 12.97 -3.66 26.89
CA GLN A 270 13.18 -3.70 28.33
C GLN A 270 14.62 -3.24 28.59
N GLU A 271 14.85 -2.18 29.39
CA GLU A 271 16.16 -1.83 29.87
C GLU A 271 16.71 -3.02 30.67
N GLY A 272 17.81 -3.60 30.20
CA GLY A 272 18.41 -4.81 30.82
C GLY A 272 17.81 -6.14 30.36
N ALA A 273 16.82 -6.17 29.46
CA ALA A 273 16.34 -7.40 28.87
C ALA A 273 17.45 -8.00 27.99
N LYS A 274 18.15 -8.98 28.52
CA LYS A 274 18.64 -10.08 27.70
C LYS A 274 17.43 -10.55 26.88
N VAL A 275 17.61 -10.69 25.57
CA VAL A 275 16.67 -11.39 24.68
C VAL A 275 16.04 -12.51 25.50
N SER A 276 14.71 -12.57 25.63
CA SER A 276 14.02 -13.60 26.43
C SER A 276 14.65 -14.96 26.09
N GLY A 277 14.66 -15.89 27.04
CA GLY A 277 15.32 -17.21 26.84
C GLY A 277 14.97 -17.87 25.51
N ASP A 278 13.84 -17.47 24.88
CA ASP A 278 13.34 -17.91 23.57
C ASP A 278 13.89 -17.11 22.38
N GLY A 279 14.75 -16.11 22.59
CA GLY A 279 15.43 -15.36 21.52
C GLY A 279 14.54 -14.37 20.76
N TYR A 280 13.43 -13.89 21.31
CA TYR A 280 12.57 -12.86 20.69
C TYR A 280 12.42 -11.60 21.55
N LEU A 281 12.04 -10.50 20.87
CA LEU A 281 11.61 -9.25 21.47
C LEU A 281 10.12 -9.08 21.17
N ASP A 282 9.36 -8.58 22.11
CA ASP A 282 8.00 -8.13 21.84
C ASP A 282 8.04 -6.83 21.05
N ALA A 283 7.14 -6.69 20.10
CA ALA A 283 7.00 -5.51 19.27
C ALA A 283 5.52 -5.17 19.07
N THR A 284 5.20 -3.90 19.16
CA THR A 284 3.84 -3.40 18.90
C THR A 284 3.82 -2.61 17.60
N LEU A 285 2.88 -2.94 16.71
CA LEU A 285 2.52 -2.12 15.57
C LEU A 285 1.30 -1.29 15.95
N GLN A 286 1.49 0.01 16.13
CA GLN A 286 0.44 0.96 16.51
C GLN A 286 -0.01 1.74 15.29
N PHE A 287 -1.30 1.69 14.96
CA PHE A 287 -1.89 2.47 13.88
C PHE A 287 -2.38 3.81 14.43
N SER A 288 -1.80 4.90 13.91
CA SER A 288 -2.17 6.26 14.31
C SER A 288 -3.08 6.95 13.29
N LYS A 289 -3.15 6.42 12.07
CA LYS A 289 -4.08 6.85 11.05
C LYS A 289 -4.52 5.65 10.20
N ILE A 290 -5.80 5.51 10.00
CA ILE A 290 -6.42 4.64 8.99
C ILE A 290 -7.59 5.44 8.41
N ARG A 291 -7.53 5.75 7.10
CA ARG A 291 -8.53 6.64 6.47
C ARG A 291 -9.93 6.03 6.46
N GLU A 292 -10.02 4.71 6.28
CA GLU A 292 -11.27 3.95 6.22
C GLU A 292 -11.32 2.82 7.26
N GLY A 293 -10.80 3.07 8.49
CA GLY A 293 -10.73 2.04 9.50
C GLY A 293 -10.65 2.56 10.93
N ASP A 294 -10.40 1.64 11.86
CA ASP A 294 -10.32 1.95 13.29
C ASP A 294 -8.95 2.55 13.64
N GLN A 295 -8.97 3.84 14.03
CA GLN A 295 -7.78 4.55 14.47
C GLN A 295 -7.40 4.10 15.87
N GLY A 296 -6.10 3.90 16.10
CA GLY A 296 -5.58 3.50 17.41
C GLY A 296 -5.45 2.00 17.61
N ALA A 297 -5.74 1.19 16.59
CA ALA A 297 -5.50 -0.25 16.63
C ALA A 297 -4.04 -0.55 16.98
N ARG A 298 -3.82 -1.59 17.78
CA ARG A 298 -2.50 -2.05 18.20
C ARG A 298 -2.40 -3.55 17.99
N LEU A 299 -1.40 -3.97 17.22
CA LEU A 299 -1.10 -5.38 16.96
C LEU A 299 0.20 -5.77 17.65
N ARG A 300 0.23 -6.94 18.25
CA ARG A 300 1.42 -7.48 18.91
C ARG A 300 2.14 -8.46 18.02
N PHE A 301 3.46 -8.37 18.01
CA PHE A 301 4.36 -9.26 17.29
C PHE A 301 5.47 -9.74 18.20
N LYS A 302 5.96 -10.95 17.93
CA LYS A 302 7.25 -11.44 18.41
C LYS A 302 8.27 -11.22 17.31
N TRP A 303 9.29 -10.44 17.59
CA TRP A 303 10.40 -10.18 16.68
C TRP A 303 11.64 -10.96 17.09
N GLN A 304 12.18 -11.73 16.16
CA GLN A 304 13.45 -12.46 16.30
C GLN A 304 14.50 -11.77 15.42
N PRO A 305 15.27 -10.81 15.96
CA PRO A 305 16.26 -10.05 15.17
C PRO A 305 17.30 -10.92 14.49
N GLN A 306 17.75 -12.00 15.16
CA GLN A 306 18.73 -12.95 14.61
C GLN A 306 18.23 -13.69 13.37
N TYR A 307 16.93 -13.78 13.18
CA TYR A 307 16.28 -14.42 12.03
C TYR A 307 15.48 -13.43 11.17
N HIS A 308 15.53 -12.15 11.47
CA HIS A 308 14.75 -11.09 10.78
C HIS A 308 13.27 -11.42 10.65
N THR A 309 12.68 -12.08 11.66
CA THR A 309 11.32 -12.62 11.59
C THR A 309 10.39 -11.93 12.56
N PHE A 310 9.24 -11.51 12.04
CA PHE A 310 8.08 -11.10 12.82
C PHE A 310 7.00 -12.17 12.78
N THR A 311 6.50 -12.57 13.94
CA THR A 311 5.37 -13.48 14.09
C THR A 311 4.26 -12.75 14.82
N GLU A 312 3.06 -12.75 14.24
CA GLU A 312 1.89 -12.14 14.85
C GLU A 312 1.50 -12.93 16.12
N VAL A 313 1.22 -12.21 17.20
CA VAL A 313 0.66 -12.79 18.41
C VAL A 313 -0.86 -12.69 18.30
N GLU A 314 -1.53 -13.83 18.15
CA GLU A 314 -2.98 -13.87 18.12
C GLU A 314 -3.54 -13.22 19.39
N GLN A 315 -4.25 -12.12 19.22
CA GLN A 315 -5.07 -11.59 20.29
C GLN A 315 -6.27 -12.53 20.41
N ARG A 316 -6.36 -13.28 21.49
CA ARG A 316 -7.65 -13.90 21.87
C ARG A 316 -8.67 -12.76 21.83
N GLN A 317 -9.63 -12.84 20.93
CA GLN A 317 -10.77 -11.92 20.90
C GLN A 317 -11.32 -11.85 22.32
N ARG A 318 -11.11 -10.72 23.00
CA ARG A 318 -11.97 -10.37 24.11
C ARG A 318 -13.32 -10.11 23.46
N ASP A 319 -14.31 -10.87 23.88
CA ASP A 319 -15.70 -10.73 23.53
C ASP A 319 -16.17 -9.29 23.78
N ALA A 320 -15.98 -8.44 22.79
CA ALA A 320 -16.72 -7.22 22.62
C ALA A 320 -17.46 -7.42 21.30
N ALA A 321 -18.71 -7.85 21.41
CA ALA A 321 -19.65 -7.76 20.31
C ALA A 321 -19.53 -6.35 19.71
N PRO A 322 -19.42 -6.19 18.38
CA PRO A 322 -19.50 -4.89 17.77
C PRO A 322 -20.87 -4.32 18.15
N GLU A 323 -20.88 -3.23 18.92
CA GLU A 323 -22.06 -2.39 18.99
C GLU A 323 -22.42 -2.05 17.54
N THR A 324 -23.53 -2.59 17.08
CA THR A 324 -24.12 -2.28 15.79
C THR A 324 -24.36 -0.77 15.77
N ARG A 325 -23.42 0.00 15.26
CA ARG A 325 -23.66 1.40 14.89
C ARG A 325 -24.82 1.36 13.92
N GLY A 326 -25.90 2.02 14.33
CA GLY A 326 -27.21 1.98 13.76
C GLY A 326 -27.21 1.91 12.23
N ALA A 327 -27.93 0.91 11.73
CA ALA A 327 -28.28 0.87 10.33
C ALA A 327 -28.92 2.23 9.95
N TRP A 328 -28.37 2.85 8.92
CA TRP A 328 -28.98 4.04 8.32
C TRP A 328 -30.40 3.67 7.94
N ASP A 329 -31.39 4.29 8.61
CA ASP A 329 -32.79 4.07 8.31
C ASP A 329 -33.10 4.76 6.97
N VAL A 330 -33.07 3.97 5.90
CA VAL A 330 -33.31 4.41 4.52
C VAL A 330 -34.75 4.93 4.32
N LYS A 331 -35.61 4.80 5.34
CA LYS A 331 -37.02 5.20 5.26
C LYS A 331 -37.26 6.71 5.39
N ASN A 332 -36.26 7.50 5.81
CA ASN A 332 -36.47 8.93 6.09
C ASN A 332 -35.74 9.92 5.17
N THR A 333 -35.22 9.49 4.02
CA THR A 333 -34.52 10.37 3.05
C THR A 333 -35.31 10.59 1.76
N TYR A 334 -36.65 10.58 1.81
CA TYR A 334 -37.44 11.07 0.70
C TYR A 334 -37.93 12.49 1.01
N CYS A 335 -37.23 13.49 0.47
CA CYS A 335 -37.70 14.88 0.45
C CYS A 335 -38.60 15.07 -0.78
N PRO A 336 -39.93 15.20 -0.65
CA PRO A 336 -40.76 15.51 -1.80
C PRO A 336 -40.63 17.00 -2.10
N ARG A 337 -39.98 17.36 -3.21
CA ARG A 337 -40.19 18.66 -3.85
C ARG A 337 -41.54 18.64 -4.57
N SER A 338 -42.56 19.09 -3.95
CA SER A 338 -43.71 19.73 -4.61
C SER A 338 -44.50 20.49 -3.55
N GLY A 339 -44.46 21.82 -3.64
CA GLY A 339 -45.26 22.67 -2.80
C GLY A 339 -46.73 22.61 -3.20
N HIS A 340 -47.54 22.15 -2.26
CA HIS A 340 -48.91 22.59 -2.07
C HIS A 340 -49.24 22.29 -0.61
N PRO A 341 -49.86 23.27 0.13
CA PRO A 341 -50.27 23.04 1.51
C PRO A 341 -51.51 22.11 1.54
N PRO A 342 -51.68 21.28 2.57
CA PRO A 342 -52.87 20.45 2.70
C PRO A 342 -54.06 21.30 3.02
N GLU A 343 -55.13 21.18 2.21
CA GLU A 343 -56.47 21.71 2.51
C GLU A 343 -56.96 21.09 3.83
N ARG A 344 -57.40 21.95 4.73
CA ARG A 344 -58.17 21.56 5.89
C ARG A 344 -59.54 21.01 5.42
N ARG A 345 -59.85 19.81 5.70
CA ARG A 345 -61.23 19.31 5.74
C ARG A 345 -61.71 19.37 7.17
N ASP A 346 -62.49 20.40 7.47
CA ASP A 346 -63.36 20.45 8.62
C ASP A 346 -64.56 19.53 8.32
N GLY A 347 -65.04 18.83 9.31
CA GLY A 347 -66.42 18.54 9.47
C GLY A 347 -66.91 17.09 9.30
N LEU A 348 -67.29 16.59 10.41
CA LEU A 348 -68.27 15.61 10.84
C LEU A 348 -67.76 14.28 11.28
#